data_9d5b4024056e5e64de0cef7aa235d3bc
#
_entry.id   9d5b4024056e5e64de0cef7aa235d3bc
#
_cell.length_a   1.000
_cell.length_b   1.000
_cell.length_c   1.000
_cell.angle_alpha   90.00
_cell.angle_beta   90.00
_cell.angle_gamma   90.00
#
_symmetry.space_group_name_H-M   'P 1'
#
loop_
_entity.id
_entity.type
_entity.pdbx_description
1 polymer ?
#
loop_
_entity_poly.entity_id
_entity_poly.type
_entity_poly.pdbx_seq_one_letter_code
_entity_poly.pdbx_strand_id
1 'polypeptide(L)'
;MDKEELLLRYECEGGEDLYAEAKPKFEAALEATPGDARLLNSYGYLLECHGRRMIRAAAGYYQQAIDADPDWAKPRFQQIGALSALRDAAEVIPRYEARLAESPGDSVAYQLLALAYRYDHDHPAAARVIAAGLERFPGDPGLIEQQGDLYEATGRPGDALAWWRRAAQAAPDDYGVSMHFSAAFLLERLGRLAEAAGEWRFIIGWCEDHDATIEATWPRQMLQRIEGALGAR
;
A
#
# COMPACT_ATOMS: atom_id res chain seq x y z
N MET A 1 16.88 7.49 -33.81
CA MET A 1 15.91 6.45 -33.45
C MET A 1 14.57 7.13 -33.23
N ASP A 2 13.50 6.59 -33.81
CA ASP A 2 12.17 7.14 -33.57
C ASP A 2 11.60 6.70 -32.22
N LYS A 3 10.41 7.23 -31.83
CA LYS A 3 9.85 6.97 -30.51
C LYS A 3 9.33 5.54 -30.34
N GLU A 4 8.81 4.91 -31.41
CA GLU A 4 8.33 3.52 -31.40
C GLU A 4 9.50 2.53 -31.27
N GLU A 5 10.59 2.77 -32.00
CA GLU A 5 11.81 1.97 -31.88
C GLU A 5 12.43 2.09 -30.48
N LEU A 6 12.44 3.29 -29.90
CA LEU A 6 12.92 3.50 -28.54
C LEU A 6 12.03 2.79 -27.50
N LEU A 7 10.70 2.81 -27.68
CA LEU A 7 9.78 2.10 -26.81
C LEU A 7 10.04 0.60 -26.82
N LEU A 8 10.16 0.01 -28.02
CA LEU A 8 10.45 -1.43 -28.18
C LEU A 8 11.79 -1.81 -27.54
N ARG A 9 12.82 -1.00 -27.75
CA ARG A 9 14.13 -1.22 -27.12
C ARG A 9 14.05 -1.08 -25.60
N TYR A 10 13.35 -0.07 -25.10
CA TYR A 10 13.17 0.10 -23.67
C TYR A 10 12.41 -1.06 -23.04
N GLU A 11 11.39 -1.59 -23.71
CA GLU A 11 10.67 -2.79 -23.25
C GLU A 11 11.61 -4.00 -23.10
N CYS A 12 12.46 -4.24 -24.10
CA CYS A 12 13.37 -5.39 -24.13
C CYS A 12 14.61 -5.22 -23.27
N GLU A 13 15.29 -4.07 -23.36
CA GLU A 13 16.60 -3.83 -22.75
C GLU A 13 16.51 -3.09 -21.41
N GLY A 14 15.53 -2.19 -21.28
CA GLY A 14 15.39 -1.27 -20.14
C GLY A 14 16.51 -0.23 -20.13
N GLY A 15 16.68 0.39 -18.97
CA GLY A 15 17.75 1.36 -18.73
C GLY A 15 17.26 2.80 -18.68
N GLU A 16 17.88 3.59 -17.81
CA GLU A 16 17.52 4.99 -17.58
C GLU A 16 17.81 5.85 -18.82
N ASP A 17 18.91 5.55 -19.54
CA ASP A 17 19.31 6.31 -20.74
C ASP A 17 18.27 6.18 -21.86
N LEU A 18 17.73 4.98 -22.09
CA LEU A 18 16.69 4.76 -23.10
C LEU A 18 15.38 5.45 -22.71
N TYR A 19 15.03 5.42 -21.42
CA TYR A 19 13.87 6.16 -20.93
C TYR A 19 14.03 7.67 -21.09
N ALA A 20 15.20 8.21 -20.69
CA ALA A 20 15.53 9.62 -20.81
C ALA A 20 15.55 10.10 -22.27
N GLU A 21 15.91 9.24 -23.22
CA GLU A 21 15.84 9.54 -24.65
C GLU A 21 14.40 9.44 -25.20
N ALA A 22 13.61 8.44 -24.79
CA ALA A 22 12.27 8.19 -25.30
C ALA A 22 11.24 9.22 -24.80
N LYS A 23 11.23 9.50 -23.50
CA LYS A 23 10.24 10.35 -22.84
C LYS A 23 10.02 11.69 -23.54
N PRO A 24 11.05 12.55 -23.79
CA PRO A 24 10.85 13.86 -24.41
C PRO A 24 10.36 13.76 -25.87
N LYS A 25 10.65 12.67 -26.57
CA LYS A 25 10.15 12.48 -27.95
C LYS A 25 8.65 12.18 -27.97
N PHE A 26 8.15 11.40 -26.98
CA PHE A 26 6.72 11.20 -26.81
C PHE A 26 6.01 12.48 -26.37
N GLU A 27 6.58 13.25 -25.45
CA GLU A 27 6.01 14.51 -24.99
C GLU A 27 5.90 15.53 -26.13
N ALA A 28 6.96 15.73 -26.91
CA ALA A 28 6.93 16.61 -28.07
C ALA A 28 5.93 16.17 -29.16
N ALA A 29 5.79 14.85 -29.37
CA ALA A 29 4.79 14.33 -30.32
C ALA A 29 3.35 14.56 -29.80
N LEU A 30 3.11 14.44 -28.51
CA LEU A 30 1.80 14.70 -27.89
C LEU A 30 1.46 16.20 -27.89
N GLU A 31 2.43 17.10 -27.75
CA GLU A 31 2.21 18.54 -27.93
C GLU A 31 1.75 18.86 -29.35
N ALA A 32 2.30 18.17 -30.35
CA ALA A 32 1.90 18.36 -31.76
C ALA A 32 0.54 17.72 -32.08
N THR A 33 0.20 16.59 -31.43
CA THR A 33 -1.03 15.81 -31.67
C THR A 33 -1.66 15.31 -30.37
N PRO A 34 -2.27 16.20 -29.54
CA PRO A 34 -2.73 15.83 -28.18
C PRO A 34 -3.84 14.76 -28.13
N GLY A 35 -4.57 14.58 -29.25
CA GLY A 35 -5.69 13.62 -29.34
C GLY A 35 -5.33 12.30 -30.02
N ASP A 36 -4.06 12.03 -30.36
CA ASP A 36 -3.67 10.77 -30.99
C ASP A 36 -3.73 9.61 -29.96
N ALA A 37 -4.77 8.77 -30.12
CA ALA A 37 -5.04 7.66 -29.21
C ALA A 37 -3.90 6.62 -29.17
N ARG A 38 -3.23 6.37 -30.32
CA ARG A 38 -2.11 5.42 -30.40
C ARG A 38 -0.88 5.96 -29.65
N LEU A 39 -0.60 7.24 -29.87
CA LEU A 39 0.52 7.92 -29.21
C LEU A 39 0.32 8.01 -27.71
N LEU A 40 -0.91 8.34 -27.27
CA LEU A 40 -1.27 8.35 -25.84
C LEU A 40 -1.10 6.96 -25.21
N ASN A 41 -1.55 5.90 -25.88
CA ASN A 41 -1.38 4.52 -25.41
C ASN A 41 0.11 4.13 -25.31
N SER A 42 0.90 4.41 -26.35
CA SER A 42 2.34 4.07 -26.35
C SER A 42 3.11 4.82 -25.29
N TYR A 43 2.80 6.09 -25.04
CA TYR A 43 3.43 6.85 -23.96
C TYR A 43 3.00 6.35 -22.58
N GLY A 44 1.72 6.04 -22.40
CA GLY A 44 1.23 5.40 -21.16
C GLY A 44 1.96 4.09 -20.87
N TYR A 45 2.18 3.26 -21.90
CA TYR A 45 2.92 2.00 -21.77
C TYR A 45 4.41 2.20 -21.42
N LEU A 46 5.08 3.21 -22.01
CA LEU A 46 6.44 3.59 -21.62
C LEU A 46 6.53 3.93 -20.13
N LEU A 47 5.58 4.75 -19.64
CA LEU A 47 5.54 5.16 -18.24
C LEU A 47 5.26 3.98 -17.31
N GLU A 48 4.38 3.06 -17.69
CA GLU A 48 4.10 1.83 -16.93
C GLU A 48 5.34 0.95 -16.85
N CYS A 49 6.01 0.67 -17.97
CA CYS A 49 7.23 -0.13 -17.99
C CYS A 49 8.32 0.48 -17.10
N HIS A 50 8.50 1.80 -17.14
CA HIS A 50 9.46 2.49 -16.27
C HIS A 50 9.08 2.38 -14.80
N GLY A 51 7.82 2.62 -14.45
CA GLY A 51 7.32 2.49 -13.09
C GLY A 51 7.53 1.08 -12.51
N ARG A 52 7.22 0.04 -13.28
CA ARG A 52 7.46 -1.36 -12.88
C ARG A 52 8.93 -1.65 -12.60
N ARG A 53 9.86 -1.12 -13.43
CA ARG A 53 11.31 -1.26 -13.21
C ARG A 53 11.77 -0.54 -11.94
N MET A 54 11.25 0.66 -11.68
CA MET A 54 11.54 1.41 -10.46
C MET A 54 11.05 0.69 -9.21
N ILE A 55 9.85 0.13 -9.25
CA ILE A 55 9.31 -0.67 -8.13
C ILE A 55 10.15 -1.93 -7.90
N ARG A 56 10.57 -2.62 -8.95
CA ARG A 56 11.45 -3.80 -8.84
C ARG A 56 12.82 -3.42 -8.24
N ALA A 57 13.40 -2.30 -8.64
CA ALA A 57 14.63 -1.79 -8.04
C ALA A 57 14.44 -1.46 -6.55
N ALA A 58 13.33 -0.82 -6.17
CA ALA A 58 13.00 -0.56 -4.78
C ALA A 58 12.91 -1.86 -3.96
N ALA A 59 12.26 -2.91 -4.49
CA ALA A 59 12.21 -4.22 -3.84
C ALA A 59 13.61 -4.81 -3.61
N GLY A 60 14.55 -4.59 -4.54
CA GLY A 60 15.96 -4.96 -4.38
C GLY A 60 16.68 -4.18 -3.27
N TYR A 61 16.44 -2.87 -3.15
CA TYR A 61 16.98 -2.08 -2.03
C TYR A 61 16.37 -2.47 -0.69
N TYR A 62 15.09 -2.82 -0.64
CA TYR A 62 14.50 -3.37 0.59
C TYR A 62 15.14 -4.71 0.98
N GLN A 63 15.50 -5.57 0.00
CA GLN A 63 16.25 -6.78 0.29
C GLN A 63 17.62 -6.48 0.90
N GLN A 64 18.35 -5.52 0.33
CA GLN A 64 19.65 -5.10 0.89
C GLN A 64 19.50 -4.55 2.32
N ALA A 65 18.43 -3.80 2.60
CA ALA A 65 18.15 -3.31 3.95
C ALA A 65 17.82 -4.46 4.92
N ILE A 66 17.09 -5.49 4.48
CA ILE A 66 16.81 -6.70 5.26
C ILE A 66 18.09 -7.46 5.58
N ASP A 67 19.01 -7.56 4.61
CA ASP A 67 20.28 -8.26 4.77
C ASP A 67 21.24 -7.50 5.72
N ALA A 68 21.17 -6.16 5.69
CA ALA A 68 21.98 -5.29 6.54
C ALA A 68 21.49 -5.24 8.00
N ASP A 69 20.20 -5.27 8.22
CA ASP A 69 19.55 -5.29 9.55
C ASP A 69 18.38 -6.28 9.55
N PRO A 70 18.67 -7.55 9.89
CA PRO A 70 17.64 -8.60 9.91
C PRO A 70 16.56 -8.42 11.00
N ASP A 71 16.76 -7.58 12.00
CA ASP A 71 15.79 -7.35 13.07
C ASP A 71 14.82 -6.21 12.74
N TRP A 72 15.16 -5.35 11.78
CA TRP A 72 14.29 -4.28 11.33
C TRP A 72 13.16 -4.80 10.42
N ALA A 73 11.94 -4.85 10.95
CA ALA A 73 10.81 -5.43 10.23
C ALA A 73 10.30 -4.58 9.06
N LYS A 74 10.40 -3.24 9.15
CA LYS A 74 9.79 -2.31 8.17
C LYS A 74 10.17 -2.59 6.70
N PRO A 75 11.44 -2.84 6.33
CA PRO A 75 11.79 -3.15 4.93
C PRO A 75 11.10 -4.39 4.38
N ARG A 76 10.76 -5.37 5.23
CA ARG A 76 10.03 -6.59 4.80
C ARG A 76 8.61 -6.26 4.37
N PHE A 77 7.88 -5.45 5.15
CA PHE A 77 6.54 -4.98 4.77
C PHE A 77 6.58 -4.16 3.48
N GLN A 78 7.56 -3.27 3.34
CA GLN A 78 7.75 -2.46 2.14
C GLN A 78 8.07 -3.30 0.90
N GLN A 79 8.90 -4.34 1.05
CA GLN A 79 9.22 -5.27 -0.04
C GLN A 79 7.99 -6.03 -0.51
N ILE A 80 7.18 -6.57 0.40
CA ILE A 80 5.94 -7.28 0.07
C ILE A 80 5.00 -6.32 -0.68
N GLY A 81 4.85 -5.08 -0.22
CA GLY A 81 4.04 -4.06 -0.90
C GLY A 81 4.53 -3.73 -2.31
N ALA A 82 5.85 -3.58 -2.50
CA ALA A 82 6.43 -3.34 -3.81
C ALA A 82 6.20 -4.52 -4.76
N LEU A 83 6.42 -5.75 -4.30
CA LEU A 83 6.18 -6.96 -5.10
C LEU A 83 4.69 -7.15 -5.42
N SER A 84 3.79 -6.81 -4.50
CA SER A 84 2.36 -6.81 -4.74
C SER A 84 1.96 -5.90 -5.91
N ALA A 85 2.52 -4.69 -5.97
CA ALA A 85 2.27 -3.76 -7.08
C ALA A 85 2.71 -4.32 -8.44
N LEU A 86 3.64 -5.27 -8.44
CA LEU A 86 4.09 -6.02 -9.62
C LEU A 86 3.32 -7.34 -9.85
N ARG A 87 2.43 -7.72 -8.94
CA ARG A 87 1.76 -9.04 -8.86
C ARG A 87 2.72 -10.21 -8.60
N ASP A 88 3.82 -9.93 -7.91
CA ASP A 88 4.89 -10.89 -7.63
C ASP A 88 5.00 -11.18 -6.12
N ALA A 89 3.95 -10.92 -5.33
CA ALA A 89 3.95 -11.14 -3.88
C ALA A 89 4.20 -12.61 -3.50
N ALA A 90 3.80 -13.56 -4.35
CA ALA A 90 4.08 -14.98 -4.18
C ALA A 90 5.58 -15.33 -4.08
N GLU A 91 6.47 -14.52 -4.65
CA GLU A 91 7.92 -14.77 -4.61
C GLU A 91 8.50 -14.86 -3.19
N VAL A 92 7.87 -14.19 -2.23
CA VAL A 92 8.37 -14.14 -0.84
C VAL A 92 7.68 -15.11 0.11
N ILE A 93 6.56 -15.74 -0.30
CA ILE A 93 5.78 -16.66 0.55
C ILE A 93 6.65 -17.79 1.13
N PRO A 94 7.43 -18.56 0.34
CA PRO A 94 8.24 -19.66 0.88
C PRO A 94 9.23 -19.21 1.95
N ARG A 95 9.79 -18.01 1.80
CA ARG A 95 10.72 -17.44 2.78
C ARG A 95 10.01 -17.12 4.11
N TYR A 96 8.81 -16.57 4.06
CA TYR A 96 8.07 -16.24 5.28
C TYR A 96 7.44 -17.46 5.92
N GLU A 97 7.10 -18.50 5.16
CA GLU A 97 6.73 -19.81 5.71
C GLU A 97 7.89 -20.44 6.50
N ALA A 98 9.10 -20.43 5.92
CA ALA A 98 10.31 -20.91 6.59
C ALA A 98 10.60 -20.11 7.87
N ARG A 99 10.54 -18.76 7.79
CA ARG A 99 10.71 -17.89 8.95
C ARG A 99 9.72 -18.22 10.06
N LEU A 100 8.45 -18.40 9.73
CA LEU A 100 7.43 -18.74 10.72
C LEU A 100 7.69 -20.11 11.36
N ALA A 101 8.15 -21.09 10.58
CA ALA A 101 8.51 -22.42 11.09
C ALA A 101 9.71 -22.35 12.04
N GLU A 102 10.71 -21.52 11.74
CA GLU A 102 11.89 -21.33 12.57
C GLU A 102 11.60 -20.52 13.84
N SER A 103 10.73 -19.54 13.75
CA SER A 103 10.42 -18.58 14.81
C SER A 103 8.92 -18.46 15.10
N PRO A 104 8.25 -19.51 15.55
CA PRO A 104 6.80 -19.48 15.81
C PRO A 104 6.40 -18.56 17.00
N GLY A 105 7.38 -18.05 17.75
CA GLY A 105 7.21 -17.05 18.81
C GLY A 105 7.30 -15.60 18.35
N ASP A 106 7.50 -15.35 17.04
CA ASP A 106 7.62 -14.01 16.46
C ASP A 106 6.28 -13.61 15.81
N SER A 107 5.54 -12.67 16.41
CA SER A 107 4.26 -12.19 15.87
C SER A 107 4.41 -11.52 14.50
N VAL A 108 5.57 -10.89 14.25
CA VAL A 108 5.88 -10.25 12.95
C VAL A 108 5.98 -11.29 11.83
N ALA A 109 6.43 -12.53 12.12
CA ALA A 109 6.46 -13.59 11.12
C ALA A 109 5.04 -13.96 10.62
N TYR A 110 4.05 -14.00 11.52
CA TYR A 110 2.64 -14.19 11.14
C TYR A 110 2.10 -13.01 10.32
N GLN A 111 2.40 -11.77 10.73
CA GLN A 111 1.97 -10.57 10.02
C GLN A 111 2.51 -10.55 8.58
N LEU A 112 3.80 -10.82 8.38
CA LEU A 112 4.46 -10.82 7.07
C LEU A 112 3.91 -11.91 6.15
N LEU A 113 3.71 -13.11 6.67
CA LEU A 113 3.15 -14.22 5.89
C LEU A 113 1.70 -13.96 5.52
N ALA A 114 0.89 -13.46 6.47
CA ALA A 114 -0.51 -13.08 6.21
C ALA A 114 -0.60 -11.99 5.13
N LEU A 115 0.26 -10.97 5.21
CA LEU A 115 0.33 -9.90 4.22
C LEU A 115 0.70 -10.44 2.82
N ALA A 116 1.70 -11.33 2.74
CA ALA A 116 2.13 -11.92 1.48
C ALA A 116 0.99 -12.74 0.82
N TYR A 117 0.32 -13.60 1.58
CA TYR A 117 -0.84 -14.35 1.08
C TYR A 117 -2.00 -13.45 0.68
N ARG A 118 -2.29 -12.39 1.45
CA ARG A 118 -3.36 -11.44 1.12
C ARG A 118 -3.09 -10.73 -0.21
N TYR A 119 -1.86 -10.33 -0.43
CA TYR A 119 -1.45 -9.68 -1.68
C TYR A 119 -1.33 -10.64 -2.88
N ASP A 120 -1.12 -11.92 -2.62
CA ASP A 120 -1.23 -12.98 -3.62
C ASP A 120 -2.69 -13.42 -3.87
N HIS A 121 -3.66 -12.78 -3.20
CA HIS A 121 -5.08 -13.09 -3.23
C HIS A 121 -5.45 -14.49 -2.69
N ASP A 122 -4.54 -15.19 -2.00
CA ASP A 122 -4.87 -16.40 -1.24
C ASP A 122 -5.46 -16.02 0.14
N HIS A 123 -6.67 -15.47 0.10
CA HIS A 123 -7.39 -15.06 1.32
C HIS A 123 -7.64 -16.22 2.30
N PRO A 124 -7.90 -17.47 1.87
CA PRO A 124 -8.00 -18.62 2.79
C PRO A 124 -6.69 -18.90 3.53
N ALA A 125 -5.53 -18.83 2.87
CA ALA A 125 -4.24 -19.00 3.52
C ALA A 125 -3.96 -17.83 4.49
N ALA A 126 -4.20 -16.59 4.08
CA ALA A 126 -4.08 -15.43 4.96
C ALA A 126 -4.94 -15.59 6.23
N ALA A 127 -6.20 -16.01 6.09
CA ALA A 127 -7.10 -16.23 7.22
C ALA A 127 -6.55 -17.27 8.22
N ARG A 128 -6.01 -18.39 7.73
CA ARG A 128 -5.40 -19.42 8.60
C ARG A 128 -4.21 -18.89 9.38
N VAL A 129 -3.33 -18.13 8.71
CA VAL A 129 -2.14 -17.55 9.34
C VAL A 129 -2.51 -16.51 10.39
N ILE A 130 -3.46 -15.62 10.06
CA ILE A 130 -3.95 -14.60 11.00
C ILE A 130 -4.60 -15.27 12.22
N ALA A 131 -5.45 -16.26 12.02
CA ALA A 131 -6.11 -16.96 13.11
C ALA A 131 -5.09 -17.63 14.05
N ALA A 132 -4.10 -18.34 13.51
CA ALA A 132 -3.04 -18.94 14.31
C ALA A 132 -2.20 -17.90 15.05
N GLY A 133 -1.92 -16.75 14.41
CA GLY A 133 -1.23 -15.63 15.05
C GLY A 133 -2.03 -15.02 16.20
N LEU A 134 -3.32 -14.75 16.01
CA LEU A 134 -4.21 -14.19 17.03
C LEU A 134 -4.49 -15.14 18.19
N GLU A 135 -4.48 -16.46 17.96
CA GLU A 135 -4.56 -17.45 19.03
C GLU A 135 -3.34 -17.32 19.97
N ARG A 136 -2.16 -17.08 19.41
CA ARG A 136 -0.90 -16.97 20.15
C ARG A 136 -0.65 -15.58 20.71
N PHE A 137 -1.06 -14.54 19.97
CA PHE A 137 -0.84 -13.12 20.28
C PHE A 137 -2.17 -12.33 20.16
N PRO A 138 -3.14 -12.55 21.05
CA PRO A 138 -4.51 -12.01 20.89
C PRO A 138 -4.60 -10.48 20.98
N GLY A 139 -3.56 -9.82 21.50
CA GLY A 139 -3.45 -8.36 21.63
C GLY A 139 -2.50 -7.71 20.63
N ASP A 140 -1.89 -8.46 19.72
CA ASP A 140 -0.95 -7.89 18.75
C ASP A 140 -1.69 -6.98 17.74
N PRO A 141 -1.37 -5.65 17.71
CA PRO A 141 -2.10 -4.70 16.89
C PRO A 141 -1.94 -4.98 15.39
N GLY A 142 -0.78 -5.47 14.95
CA GLY A 142 -0.54 -5.77 13.55
C GLY A 142 -1.35 -6.97 13.06
N LEU A 143 -1.53 -8.01 13.88
CA LEU A 143 -2.41 -9.13 13.54
C LEU A 143 -3.88 -8.74 13.55
N ILE A 144 -4.27 -7.85 14.49
CA ILE A 144 -5.63 -7.30 14.53
C ILE A 144 -5.89 -6.46 13.26
N GLU A 145 -4.94 -5.64 12.83
CA GLU A 145 -5.00 -4.90 11.56
C GLU A 145 -5.13 -5.85 10.36
N GLN A 146 -4.26 -6.87 10.26
CA GLN A 146 -4.31 -7.84 9.15
C GLN A 146 -5.67 -8.54 9.05
N GLN A 147 -6.35 -8.78 10.17
CA GLN A 147 -7.71 -9.32 10.16
C GLN A 147 -8.71 -8.30 9.59
N GLY A 148 -8.58 -7.02 9.94
CA GLY A 148 -9.38 -5.93 9.37
C GLY A 148 -9.19 -5.81 7.86
N ASP A 149 -7.94 -5.79 7.42
CA ASP A 149 -7.57 -5.73 6.00
C ASP A 149 -8.10 -6.93 5.21
N LEU A 150 -8.07 -8.12 5.80
CA LEU A 150 -8.63 -9.32 5.17
C LEU A 150 -10.15 -9.20 5.00
N TYR A 151 -10.85 -8.64 5.99
CA TYR A 151 -12.30 -8.40 5.87
C TYR A 151 -12.61 -7.37 4.79
N GLU A 152 -11.81 -6.30 4.68
CA GLU A 152 -11.96 -5.35 3.58
C GLU A 152 -11.75 -6.02 2.22
N ALA A 153 -10.65 -6.76 2.06
CA ALA A 153 -10.31 -7.47 0.82
C ALA A 153 -11.38 -8.51 0.41
N THR A 154 -12.11 -9.05 1.38
CA THR A 154 -13.18 -10.03 1.15
C THR A 154 -14.59 -9.43 1.11
N GLY A 155 -14.71 -8.09 1.02
CA GLY A 155 -15.99 -7.39 0.86
C GLY A 155 -16.84 -7.31 2.14
N ARG A 156 -16.21 -7.33 3.31
CA ARG A 156 -16.85 -7.22 4.64
C ARG A 156 -16.47 -5.92 5.36
N PRO A 157 -16.85 -4.75 4.81
CA PRO A 157 -16.36 -3.45 5.30
C PRO A 157 -16.78 -3.11 6.74
N GLY A 158 -17.92 -3.62 7.19
CA GLY A 158 -18.38 -3.42 8.58
C GLY A 158 -17.47 -4.13 9.58
N ASP A 159 -17.06 -5.34 9.26
CA ASP A 159 -16.12 -6.11 10.08
C ASP A 159 -14.72 -5.49 10.03
N ALA A 160 -14.27 -5.02 8.87
CA ALA A 160 -13.00 -4.32 8.73
C ALA A 160 -12.89 -3.11 9.66
N LEU A 161 -13.92 -2.23 9.66
CA LEU A 161 -13.98 -1.07 10.57
C LEU A 161 -13.91 -1.47 12.04
N ALA A 162 -14.61 -2.53 12.44
CA ALA A 162 -14.60 -3.00 13.83
C ALA A 162 -13.19 -3.48 14.24
N TRP A 163 -12.50 -4.19 13.36
CA TRP A 163 -11.16 -4.70 13.63
C TRP A 163 -10.10 -3.60 13.63
N TRP A 164 -10.15 -2.63 12.72
CA TRP A 164 -9.24 -1.49 12.75
C TRP A 164 -9.42 -0.60 13.98
N ARG A 165 -10.66 -0.40 14.45
CA ARG A 165 -10.90 0.29 15.73
C ARG A 165 -10.30 -0.49 16.91
N ARG A 166 -10.36 -1.82 16.88
CA ARG A 166 -9.69 -2.66 17.88
C ARG A 166 -8.17 -2.55 17.79
N ALA A 167 -7.58 -2.50 16.58
CA ALA A 167 -6.15 -2.29 16.38
C ALA A 167 -5.70 -0.93 16.91
N ALA A 168 -6.45 0.14 16.62
CA ALA A 168 -6.19 1.48 17.15
C ALA A 168 -6.22 1.54 18.69
N GLN A 169 -7.13 0.80 19.33
CA GLN A 169 -7.17 0.70 20.78
C GLN A 169 -6.01 -0.10 21.37
N ALA A 170 -5.50 -1.09 20.66
CA ALA A 170 -4.37 -1.92 21.10
C ALA A 170 -3.02 -1.18 21.00
N ALA A 171 -2.90 -0.20 20.09
CA ALA A 171 -1.72 0.64 19.92
C ALA A 171 -2.18 2.10 19.69
N PRO A 172 -2.36 2.90 20.75
CA PRO A 172 -2.90 4.26 20.65
C PRO A 172 -1.87 5.32 20.25
N ASP A 173 -0.69 4.91 19.78
CA ASP A 173 0.39 5.74 19.25
C ASP A 173 0.23 5.99 17.73
N ASP A 174 1.33 6.38 17.08
CA ASP A 174 1.39 6.61 15.63
C ASP A 174 0.82 5.47 14.81
N TYR A 175 1.02 4.23 15.27
CA TYR A 175 0.49 3.05 14.60
C TYR A 175 -1.04 3.01 14.64
N GLY A 176 -1.63 3.33 15.79
CA GLY A 176 -3.09 3.37 15.94
C GLY A 176 -3.73 4.44 15.06
N VAL A 177 -3.06 5.58 14.86
CA VAL A 177 -3.53 6.65 13.97
C VAL A 177 -3.66 6.17 12.52
N SER A 178 -2.80 5.27 12.06
CA SER A 178 -2.89 4.70 10.71
C SER A 178 -4.21 3.95 10.49
N MET A 179 -4.79 3.36 11.53
CA MET A 179 -6.09 2.69 11.47
C MET A 179 -7.25 3.67 11.26
N HIS A 180 -7.15 4.87 11.80
CA HIS A 180 -8.12 5.93 11.54
C HIS A 180 -8.08 6.41 10.09
N PHE A 181 -6.89 6.46 9.46
CA PHE A 181 -6.77 6.71 8.02
C PHE A 181 -7.48 5.64 7.21
N SER A 182 -7.21 4.36 7.47
CA SER A 182 -7.87 3.24 6.78
C SER A 182 -9.38 3.29 6.94
N ALA A 183 -9.87 3.58 8.15
CA ALA A 183 -11.30 3.72 8.43
C ALA A 183 -11.91 4.91 7.68
N ALA A 184 -11.25 6.07 7.66
CA ALA A 184 -11.73 7.27 6.98
C ALA A 184 -11.91 7.02 5.47
N PHE A 185 -10.93 6.42 4.81
CA PHE A 185 -11.01 6.08 3.39
C PHE A 185 -12.11 5.08 3.09
N LEU A 186 -12.24 4.04 3.90
CA LEU A 186 -13.30 3.05 3.72
C LEU A 186 -14.68 3.69 3.88
N LEU A 187 -14.87 4.52 4.90
CA LEU A 187 -16.12 5.23 5.15
C LEU A 187 -16.49 6.19 4.00
N GLU A 188 -15.50 6.89 3.42
CA GLU A 188 -15.73 7.71 2.23
C GLU A 188 -16.20 6.87 1.03
N ARG A 189 -15.53 5.75 0.74
CA ARG A 189 -15.94 4.84 -0.34
C ARG A 189 -17.37 4.28 -0.15
N LEU A 190 -17.77 4.09 1.10
CA LEU A 190 -19.12 3.64 1.46
C LEU A 190 -20.15 4.77 1.46
N GLY A 191 -19.75 6.02 1.21
CA GLY A 191 -20.63 7.20 1.27
C GLY A 191 -21.06 7.59 2.70
N ARG A 192 -20.43 7.02 3.75
CA ARG A 192 -20.68 7.29 5.17
C ARG A 192 -19.91 8.54 5.61
N LEU A 193 -20.16 9.66 4.91
CA LEU A 193 -19.35 10.88 5.00
C LEU A 193 -19.30 11.51 6.40
N ALA A 194 -20.40 11.45 7.17
CA ALA A 194 -20.40 11.99 8.52
C ALA A 194 -19.46 11.24 9.46
N GLU A 195 -19.35 9.92 9.30
CA GLU A 195 -18.43 9.10 10.07
C GLU A 195 -16.99 9.28 9.61
N ALA A 196 -16.77 9.37 8.30
CA ALA A 196 -15.45 9.69 7.74
C ALA A 196 -14.92 11.03 8.28
N ALA A 197 -15.80 12.06 8.36
CA ALA A 197 -15.45 13.35 8.96
C ALA A 197 -15.02 13.20 10.44
N GLY A 198 -15.62 12.28 11.17
CA GLY A 198 -15.22 11.95 12.56
C GLY A 198 -13.79 11.41 12.62
N GLU A 199 -13.44 10.46 11.77
CA GLU A 199 -12.09 9.90 11.70
C GLU A 199 -11.05 10.97 11.30
N TRP A 200 -11.36 11.82 10.31
CA TRP A 200 -10.47 12.93 9.92
C TRP A 200 -10.24 13.95 11.03
N ARG A 201 -11.28 14.30 11.80
CA ARG A 201 -11.13 15.19 12.97
C ARG A 201 -10.25 14.57 14.04
N PHE A 202 -10.38 13.27 14.29
CA PHE A 202 -9.50 12.55 15.23
C PHE A 202 -8.03 12.65 14.79
N ILE A 203 -7.74 12.35 13.52
CA ILE A 203 -6.38 12.41 12.95
C ILE A 203 -5.79 13.82 13.08
N ILE A 204 -6.58 14.86 12.77
CA ILE A 204 -6.14 16.26 12.88
C ILE A 204 -5.80 16.61 14.34
N GLY A 205 -6.68 16.26 15.28
CA GLY A 205 -6.44 16.50 16.71
C GLY A 205 -5.19 15.80 17.21
N TRP A 206 -5.01 14.53 16.80
CA TRP A 206 -3.80 13.79 17.16
C TRP A 206 -2.53 14.46 16.63
N CYS A 207 -2.52 14.90 15.36
CA CYS A 207 -1.39 15.64 14.77
C CYS A 207 -1.10 16.94 15.52
N GLU A 208 -2.14 17.66 15.96
CA GLU A 208 -1.99 18.92 16.73
C GLU A 208 -1.41 18.65 18.12
N ASP A 209 -1.86 17.61 18.78
CA ASP A 209 -1.36 17.21 20.11
C ASP A 209 0.10 16.74 20.10
N HIS A 210 0.62 16.31 18.95
CA HIS A 210 1.99 15.80 18.77
C HIS A 210 2.89 16.71 17.94
N ASP A 211 2.51 17.99 17.75
CA ASP A 211 3.25 18.97 16.97
C ASP A 211 3.50 18.57 15.50
N ALA A 212 2.72 17.63 14.98
CA ALA A 212 2.79 17.11 13.62
C ALA A 212 1.91 17.93 12.65
N THR A 213 2.08 19.25 12.63
CA THR A 213 1.19 20.18 11.91
C THR A 213 1.27 20.08 10.40
N ILE A 214 2.41 19.62 9.85
CA ILE A 214 2.58 19.38 8.41
C ILE A 214 1.74 18.20 8.00
N GLU A 215 1.76 17.12 8.75
CA GLU A 215 1.00 15.89 8.54
C GLU A 215 -0.52 16.13 8.62
N ALA A 216 -0.96 17.12 9.39
CA ALA A 216 -2.37 17.52 9.49
C ALA A 216 -2.90 18.27 8.25
N THR A 217 -2.03 18.75 7.37
CA THR A 217 -2.43 19.59 6.22
C THR A 217 -3.38 18.83 5.28
N TRP A 218 -3.02 17.61 4.92
CA TRP A 218 -3.83 16.80 4.03
C TRP A 218 -5.14 16.29 4.69
N PRO A 219 -5.17 15.78 5.92
CA PRO A 219 -6.40 15.49 6.65
C PRO A 219 -7.38 16.66 6.72
N ARG A 220 -6.90 17.89 6.93
CA ARG A 220 -7.76 19.10 6.92
C ARG A 220 -8.41 19.33 5.56
N GLN A 221 -7.67 19.13 4.46
CA GLN A 221 -8.23 19.25 3.10
C GLN A 221 -9.31 18.18 2.86
N MET A 222 -9.11 16.94 3.32
CA MET A 222 -10.09 15.86 3.21
C MET A 222 -11.36 16.21 4.01
N LEU A 223 -11.19 16.67 5.24
CA LEU A 223 -12.32 17.09 6.09
C LEU A 223 -13.11 18.22 5.42
N GLN A 224 -12.45 19.26 4.94
CA GLN A 224 -13.11 20.40 4.26
C GLN A 224 -13.92 19.96 3.04
N ARG A 225 -13.38 19.04 2.23
CA ARG A 225 -14.07 18.46 1.07
C ARG A 225 -15.34 17.73 1.48
N ILE A 226 -15.27 16.92 2.54
CA ILE A 226 -16.42 16.14 3.05
C ILE A 226 -17.47 17.06 3.64
N GLU A 227 -17.11 18.06 4.42
CA GLU A 227 -18.04 19.02 5.03
C GLU A 227 -18.75 19.85 3.95
N GLY A 228 -18.04 20.24 2.89
CA GLY A 228 -18.65 20.86 1.71
C GLY A 228 -19.70 19.98 1.03
N ALA A 229 -19.42 18.68 0.90
CA ALA A 229 -20.36 17.71 0.33
C ALA A 229 -21.56 17.41 1.24
N LEU A 230 -21.41 17.48 2.56
CA LEU A 230 -22.51 17.34 3.53
C LEU A 230 -23.40 18.58 3.59
N GLY A 231 -22.83 19.79 3.47
CA GLY A 231 -23.56 21.04 3.47
C GLY A 231 -24.34 21.34 2.18
N ALA A 232 -24.02 20.65 1.09
CA ALA A 232 -24.68 20.78 -0.21
C ALA A 232 -25.90 19.84 -0.38
N ARG A 233 -26.23 19.02 0.61
CA ARG A 233 -27.37 18.10 0.66
C ARG A 233 -28.50 18.69 1.52
#